data_3ebcfade1302c99f2149d2095b3523e2
#
_entry.id   3ebcfade1302c99f2149d2095b3523e2
#
_cell.length_a   1.000
_cell.length_b   1.000
_cell.length_c   1.000
_cell.angle_alpha   90.00
_cell.angle_beta   90.00
_cell.angle_gamma   90.00
#
_symmetry.space_group_name_H-M   'P 1'
#
loop_
_entity.id
_entity.type
_entity.pdbx_description
1 polymer ?
#
loop_
_entity_poly.entity_id
_entity_poly.type
_entity_poly.pdbx_seq_one_letter_code
_entity_poly.pdbx_strand_id
1 'polypeptide(L)'
;MENRFKELQDMINECNNIVFFGGAGVSTASGIPDFRSEDGLYNGKQPYRYKPEVMLSHSFFLNNTYEFFNFYRDKMCATDYEPNITHKKLAELEEKGKLKAVITQNIDGLHQKAGSKNVIELHGTIYRNYCTVCKREYPVEYVKNNDGIPKCQYCNLTRAIVRPDVTLYEEQLPTGAMDKAVEYVSQADMLIIAGTSLAVYPAASLIDSFEGKYLVVINKGKVDRDTFADLYINGDMTEVFKNLQI
;
A
#
# COMPACT_ATOMS: atom_id res chain seq x y z
N MET A 1 5.70 -26.74 -3.84
CA MET A 1 5.46 -25.36 -4.34
C MET A 1 4.94 -25.36 -5.77
N GLU A 2 5.52 -26.08 -6.71
CA GLU A 2 5.05 -26.14 -8.11
C GLU A 2 3.56 -26.47 -8.26
N ASN A 3 3.03 -27.39 -7.47
CA ASN A 3 1.60 -27.74 -7.53
C ASN A 3 0.69 -26.55 -7.15
N ARG A 4 1.10 -25.71 -6.19
CA ARG A 4 0.33 -24.51 -5.78
C ARG A 4 0.40 -23.39 -6.81
N PHE A 5 1.50 -23.28 -7.55
CA PHE A 5 1.59 -22.30 -8.66
C PHE A 5 0.67 -22.66 -9.81
N LYS A 6 0.59 -23.97 -10.13
CA LYS A 6 -0.35 -24.48 -11.12
C LYS A 6 -1.80 -24.26 -10.68
N GLU A 7 -2.12 -24.56 -9.44
CA GLU A 7 -3.43 -24.34 -8.83
C GLU A 7 -3.85 -22.86 -8.92
N LEU A 8 -2.95 -21.93 -8.54
CA LEU A 8 -3.19 -20.50 -8.71
C LEU A 8 -3.40 -20.10 -10.16
N GLN A 9 -2.61 -20.66 -11.10
CA GLN A 9 -2.77 -20.39 -12.53
C GLN A 9 -4.13 -20.86 -13.03
N ASP A 10 -4.57 -22.04 -12.64
CA ASP A 10 -5.88 -22.60 -13.04
C ASP A 10 -7.01 -21.72 -12.50
N MET A 11 -6.95 -21.28 -11.22
CA MET A 11 -7.90 -20.34 -10.63
C MET A 11 -7.95 -19.00 -11.39
N ILE A 12 -6.78 -18.41 -11.72
CA ILE A 12 -6.70 -17.17 -12.51
C ILE A 12 -7.31 -17.35 -13.90
N ASN A 13 -7.12 -18.52 -14.54
CA ASN A 13 -7.67 -18.80 -15.87
C ASN A 13 -9.20 -18.85 -15.84
N GLU A 14 -9.80 -19.38 -14.78
CA GLU A 14 -11.25 -19.47 -14.61
C GLU A 14 -11.91 -18.13 -14.28
N CYS A 15 -11.19 -17.20 -13.65
CA CYS A 15 -11.74 -15.94 -13.18
C CYS A 15 -11.63 -14.80 -14.19
N ASN A 16 -12.61 -13.89 -14.17
CA ASN A 16 -12.66 -12.70 -15.04
C ASN A 16 -12.87 -11.40 -14.24
N ASN A 17 -13.08 -11.48 -12.93
CA ASN A 17 -13.26 -10.35 -12.05
C ASN A 17 -12.36 -10.51 -10.82
N ILE A 18 -11.04 -10.39 -11.05
CA ILE A 18 -10.02 -10.53 -10.02
C ILE A 18 -9.80 -9.18 -9.34
N VAL A 19 -9.71 -9.17 -8.02
CA VAL A 19 -9.28 -8.02 -7.22
C VAL A 19 -8.03 -8.39 -6.45
N PHE A 20 -7.05 -7.49 -6.42
CA PHE A 20 -5.83 -7.65 -5.65
C PHE A 20 -5.84 -6.70 -4.45
N PHE A 21 -5.54 -7.21 -3.26
CA PHE A 21 -5.37 -6.41 -2.05
C PHE A 21 -3.95 -6.59 -1.51
N GLY A 22 -3.16 -5.53 -1.55
CA GLY A 22 -1.73 -5.54 -1.22
C GLY A 22 -1.33 -4.65 -0.05
N GLY A 23 -0.30 -5.09 0.67
CA GLY A 23 0.39 -4.31 1.70
C GLY A 23 1.88 -4.14 1.44
N ALA A 24 2.64 -3.70 2.44
CA ALA A 24 4.05 -3.31 2.31
C ALA A 24 4.96 -4.44 1.80
N GLY A 25 4.61 -5.70 2.06
CA GLY A 25 5.34 -6.87 1.53
C GLY A 25 5.36 -6.94 0.00
N VAL A 26 4.44 -6.26 -0.71
CA VAL A 26 4.45 -6.19 -2.19
C VAL A 26 5.68 -5.41 -2.69
N SER A 27 6.15 -4.43 -1.93
CA SER A 27 7.24 -3.53 -2.34
C SER A 27 8.62 -3.91 -1.79
N THR A 28 8.72 -4.96 -0.96
CA THR A 28 10.01 -5.39 -0.39
C THR A 28 11.02 -5.81 -1.45
N ALA A 29 10.59 -6.51 -2.49
CA ALA A 29 11.43 -6.88 -3.63
C ALA A 29 11.81 -5.69 -4.53
N SER A 30 11.20 -4.53 -4.34
CA SER A 30 11.61 -3.26 -4.95
C SER A 30 12.67 -2.52 -4.11
N GLY A 31 12.97 -3.01 -2.90
CA GLY A 31 13.94 -2.41 -1.98
C GLY A 31 13.30 -1.53 -0.89
N ILE A 32 11.96 -1.39 -0.86
CA ILE A 32 11.25 -0.66 0.20
C ILE A 32 10.99 -1.62 1.36
N PRO A 33 11.55 -1.38 2.57
CA PRO A 33 11.30 -2.24 3.72
C PRO A 33 9.82 -2.23 4.12
N ASP A 34 9.31 -3.36 4.53
CA ASP A 34 7.99 -3.40 5.16
C ASP A 34 8.03 -2.84 6.60
N PHE A 35 6.88 -2.86 7.27
CA PHE A 35 6.78 -2.29 8.61
C PHE A 35 7.10 -3.29 9.74
N ARG A 36 6.78 -4.58 9.58
CA ARG A 36 6.67 -5.55 10.68
C ARG A 36 7.59 -6.75 10.59
N SER A 37 8.22 -7.03 9.46
CA SER A 37 9.21 -8.10 9.36
C SER A 37 10.39 -7.87 10.31
N GLU A 38 11.26 -8.84 10.46
CA GLU A 38 12.44 -8.74 11.33
C GLU A 38 13.31 -7.53 10.96
N ASP A 39 13.49 -7.28 9.67
CA ASP A 39 14.21 -6.12 9.11
C ASP A 39 13.30 -4.92 8.80
N GLY A 40 12.03 -5.00 9.19
CA GLY A 40 11.02 -3.98 8.93
C GLY A 40 11.24 -2.69 9.73
N LEU A 41 10.53 -1.64 9.30
CA LEU A 41 10.67 -0.30 9.87
C LEU A 41 10.44 -0.27 11.39
N TYR A 42 9.58 -1.13 11.94
CA TYR A 42 9.26 -1.14 13.37
C TYR A 42 10.28 -1.92 14.22
N ASN A 43 10.98 -2.87 13.64
CA ASN A 43 11.90 -3.77 14.34
C ASN A 43 13.38 -3.37 14.16
N GLY A 44 13.71 -2.62 13.12
CA GLY A 44 15.06 -2.15 12.87
C GLY A 44 15.59 -1.17 13.93
N LYS A 45 16.92 -1.15 14.17
CA LYS A 45 17.56 -0.13 15.02
C LYS A 45 17.33 1.25 14.38
N GLN A 46 16.49 2.06 15.00
CA GLN A 46 16.18 3.40 14.53
C GLN A 46 16.97 4.44 15.37
N PRO A 47 17.57 5.45 14.72
CA PRO A 47 18.23 6.54 15.43
C PRO A 47 17.24 7.52 16.09
N TYR A 48 15.94 7.24 15.97
CA TYR A 48 14.87 8.10 16.45
C TYR A 48 14.46 7.77 17.88
N ARG A 49 14.08 8.81 18.63
CA ARG A 49 13.68 8.71 20.04
C ARG A 49 12.34 7.99 20.22
N TYR A 50 11.45 8.09 19.23
CA TYR A 50 10.10 7.56 19.30
C TYR A 50 9.94 6.38 18.33
N LYS A 51 8.99 5.49 18.62
CA LYS A 51 8.62 4.40 17.71
C LYS A 51 8.02 4.95 16.42
N PRO A 52 8.22 4.27 15.28
CA PRO A 52 7.68 4.73 14.00
C PRO A 52 6.17 4.94 14.00
N GLU A 53 5.39 4.11 14.70
CA GLU A 53 3.94 4.27 14.81
C GLU A 53 3.56 5.59 15.49
N VAL A 54 4.32 6.01 16.50
CA VAL A 54 4.12 7.30 17.17
C VAL A 54 4.48 8.42 16.19
N MET A 55 5.63 8.32 15.52
CA MET A 55 6.11 9.35 14.59
C MET A 55 5.21 9.52 13.37
N LEU A 56 4.46 8.48 12.98
CA LEU A 56 3.48 8.49 11.89
C LEU A 56 2.04 8.76 12.39
N SER A 57 1.86 9.34 13.57
CA SER A 57 0.54 9.71 14.07
C SER A 57 0.20 11.17 13.79
N HIS A 58 -1.10 11.46 13.69
CA HIS A 58 -1.62 12.83 13.54
C HIS A 58 -1.21 13.75 14.70
N SER A 59 -1.32 13.24 15.93
CA SER A 59 -0.93 14.00 17.12
C SER A 59 0.57 14.33 17.13
N PHE A 60 1.43 13.40 16.67
CA PHE A 60 2.86 13.68 16.54
C PHE A 60 3.14 14.73 15.43
N PHE A 61 2.47 14.60 14.29
CA PHE A 61 2.57 15.60 13.23
C PHE A 61 2.24 17.01 13.71
N LEU A 62 1.21 17.17 14.54
CA LEU A 62 0.82 18.47 15.08
C LEU A 62 1.79 19.02 16.13
N ASN A 63 2.28 18.17 17.03
CA ASN A 63 3.06 18.59 18.21
C ASN A 63 4.58 18.58 17.98
N ASN A 64 5.07 17.78 17.02
CA ASN A 64 6.48 17.57 16.69
C ASN A 64 6.72 17.65 15.18
N THR A 65 6.16 18.66 14.55
CA THR A 65 6.10 18.79 13.08
C THR A 65 7.49 18.70 12.41
N TYR A 66 8.52 19.28 13.02
CA TYR A 66 9.89 19.25 12.47
C TYR A 66 10.45 17.82 12.47
N GLU A 67 10.33 17.12 13.58
CA GLU A 67 10.77 15.72 13.73
C GLU A 67 9.97 14.78 12.84
N PHE A 68 8.66 15.05 12.69
CA PHE A 68 7.82 14.32 11.73
C PHE A 68 8.39 14.40 10.31
N PHE A 69 8.70 15.62 9.82
CA PHE A 69 9.21 15.78 8.46
C PHE A 69 10.60 15.19 8.27
N ASN A 70 11.47 15.23 9.27
CA ASN A 70 12.76 14.57 9.23
C ASN A 70 12.60 13.05 9.05
N PHE A 71 11.75 12.44 9.89
CA PHE A 71 11.46 11.02 9.80
C PHE A 71 10.78 10.66 8.48
N TYR A 72 9.78 11.45 8.08
CA TYR A 72 9.03 11.23 6.84
C TYR A 72 9.95 11.22 5.61
N ARG A 73 10.84 12.19 5.48
CA ARG A 73 11.80 12.26 4.38
C ARG A 73 12.80 11.11 4.39
N ASP A 74 13.28 10.73 5.56
CA ASP A 74 14.27 9.64 5.68
C ASP A 74 13.65 8.26 5.40
N LYS A 75 12.42 8.02 5.83
CA LYS A 75 11.84 6.67 5.84
C LYS A 75 10.66 6.45 4.90
N MET A 76 9.89 7.50 4.57
CA MET A 76 8.63 7.34 3.87
C MET A 76 8.65 7.88 2.43
N CYS A 77 9.58 8.80 2.11
CA CYS A 77 9.64 9.48 0.82
C CYS A 77 10.36 8.64 -0.25
N ALA A 78 9.81 7.45 -0.53
CA ALA A 78 10.42 6.40 -1.36
C ALA A 78 10.17 6.65 -2.87
N THR A 79 10.78 7.69 -3.46
CA THR A 79 10.54 8.07 -4.86
C THR A 79 11.47 7.37 -5.87
N ASP A 80 12.59 6.80 -5.42
CA ASP A 80 13.69 6.35 -6.29
C ASP A 80 13.66 4.84 -6.54
N TYR A 81 12.53 4.18 -6.26
CA TYR A 81 12.35 2.74 -6.42
C TYR A 81 11.61 2.38 -7.71
N GLU A 82 11.88 1.16 -8.19
CA GLU A 82 11.27 0.63 -9.40
C GLU A 82 10.28 -0.51 -9.09
N PRO A 83 9.18 -0.63 -9.89
CA PRO A 83 8.25 -1.72 -9.76
C PRO A 83 8.92 -3.08 -9.95
N ASN A 84 8.66 -4.02 -9.05
CA ASN A 84 9.11 -5.40 -9.20
C ASN A 84 8.15 -6.23 -10.07
N ILE A 85 8.43 -7.52 -10.23
CA ILE A 85 7.67 -8.43 -11.08
C ILE A 85 6.20 -8.53 -10.65
N THR A 86 5.88 -8.47 -9.35
CA THR A 86 4.50 -8.51 -8.87
C THR A 86 3.68 -7.35 -9.40
N HIS A 87 4.20 -6.11 -9.30
CA HIS A 87 3.53 -4.93 -9.82
C HIS A 87 3.29 -5.03 -11.34
N LYS A 88 4.31 -5.50 -12.09
CA LYS A 88 4.24 -5.65 -13.55
C LYS A 88 3.22 -6.69 -13.97
N LYS A 89 3.17 -7.83 -13.28
CA LYS A 89 2.19 -8.90 -13.56
C LYS A 89 0.76 -8.49 -13.21
N LEU A 90 0.55 -7.69 -12.19
CA LEU A 90 -0.76 -7.13 -11.89
C LEU A 90 -1.22 -6.16 -12.98
N ALA A 91 -0.33 -5.30 -13.48
CA ALA A 91 -0.64 -4.42 -14.61
C ALA A 91 -0.96 -5.21 -15.89
N GLU A 92 -0.22 -6.31 -16.15
CA GLU A 92 -0.50 -7.23 -17.29
C GLU A 92 -1.87 -7.91 -17.14
N LEU A 93 -2.25 -8.38 -15.96
CA LEU A 93 -3.59 -8.94 -15.68
C LEU A 93 -4.70 -7.91 -15.89
N GLU A 94 -4.47 -6.64 -15.52
CA GLU A 94 -5.41 -5.55 -15.77
C GLU A 94 -5.55 -5.27 -17.27
N GLU A 95 -4.45 -5.22 -18.01
CA GLU A 95 -4.44 -5.02 -19.48
C GLU A 95 -5.20 -6.14 -20.20
N LYS A 96 -5.10 -7.39 -19.72
CA LYS A 96 -5.88 -8.54 -20.20
C LYS A 96 -7.37 -8.50 -19.78
N GLY A 97 -7.77 -7.50 -19.00
CA GLY A 97 -9.13 -7.32 -18.52
C GLY A 97 -9.56 -8.31 -17.42
N LYS A 98 -8.64 -9.08 -16.84
CA LYS A 98 -8.93 -10.02 -15.75
C LYS A 98 -8.89 -9.34 -14.36
N LEU A 99 -7.89 -8.51 -14.08
CA LEU A 99 -7.81 -7.73 -12.85
C LEU A 99 -8.64 -6.45 -13.01
N LYS A 100 -9.55 -6.22 -12.07
CA LYS A 100 -10.47 -5.07 -12.09
C LYS A 100 -9.99 -3.92 -11.20
N ALA A 101 -9.32 -4.23 -10.11
CA ALA A 101 -8.74 -3.22 -9.23
C ALA A 101 -7.53 -3.77 -8.47
N VAL A 102 -6.59 -2.88 -8.22
CA VAL A 102 -5.56 -3.03 -7.19
C VAL A 102 -5.98 -2.17 -6.00
N ILE A 103 -6.22 -2.79 -4.85
CA ILE A 103 -6.42 -2.11 -3.59
C ILE A 103 -5.10 -2.17 -2.83
N THR A 104 -4.55 -1.04 -2.44
CA THR A 104 -3.23 -1.02 -1.80
C THR A 104 -3.22 -0.21 -0.50
N GLN A 105 -2.51 -0.71 0.48
CA GLN A 105 -2.14 0.02 1.69
C GLN A 105 -0.85 0.84 1.50
N ASN A 106 -0.14 0.60 0.41
CA ASN A 106 1.13 1.27 0.11
C ASN A 106 0.90 2.68 -0.43
N ILE A 107 1.84 3.55 -0.12
CA ILE A 107 1.85 4.96 -0.51
C ILE A 107 2.91 5.27 -1.58
N ASP A 108 3.62 4.25 -2.06
CA ASP A 108 4.83 4.34 -2.89
C ASP A 108 4.57 4.58 -4.40
N GLY A 109 3.32 4.42 -4.86
CA GLY A 109 2.94 4.63 -6.25
C GLY A 109 3.49 3.59 -7.25
N LEU A 110 4.08 2.48 -6.78
CA LEU A 110 4.72 1.50 -7.67
C LEU A 110 3.73 0.74 -8.55
N HIS A 111 2.48 0.58 -8.13
CA HIS A 111 1.45 0.00 -8.98
C HIS A 111 1.16 0.87 -10.20
N GLN A 112 0.99 2.18 -10.00
CA GLN A 112 0.79 3.14 -11.09
C GLN A 112 2.03 3.23 -11.99
N LYS A 113 3.23 3.23 -11.39
CA LYS A 113 4.50 3.23 -12.12
C LYS A 113 4.69 1.97 -12.97
N ALA A 114 4.12 0.84 -12.56
CA ALA A 114 4.11 -0.42 -13.31
C ALA A 114 3.10 -0.42 -14.48
N GLY A 115 2.15 0.52 -14.51
CA GLY A 115 1.13 0.65 -15.54
C GLY A 115 -0.30 0.32 -15.10
N SER A 116 -0.53 -0.08 -13.83
CA SER A 116 -1.89 -0.26 -13.30
C SER A 116 -2.65 1.06 -13.31
N LYS A 117 -3.90 1.02 -13.81
CA LYS A 117 -4.76 2.20 -14.00
C LYS A 117 -5.80 2.36 -12.89
N ASN A 118 -6.38 1.24 -12.44
CA ASN A 118 -7.39 1.25 -11.38
C ASN A 118 -6.76 0.85 -10.04
N VAL A 119 -6.11 1.81 -9.40
CA VAL A 119 -5.45 1.63 -8.09
C VAL A 119 -6.22 2.42 -7.04
N ILE A 120 -6.66 1.73 -5.99
CA ILE A 120 -7.33 2.32 -4.83
C ILE A 120 -6.31 2.41 -3.69
N GLU A 121 -5.86 3.63 -3.41
CA GLU A 121 -4.86 3.94 -2.38
C GLU A 121 -5.56 4.17 -1.04
N LEU A 122 -5.67 3.13 -0.20
CA LEU A 122 -6.37 3.22 1.09
C LEU A 122 -5.68 4.17 2.09
N HIS A 123 -4.38 4.34 1.97
CA HIS A 123 -3.60 5.19 2.87
C HIS A 123 -3.04 6.43 2.16
N GLY A 124 -3.61 6.81 1.01
CA GLY A 124 -3.14 7.93 0.22
C GLY A 124 -1.82 7.67 -0.51
N THR A 125 -1.05 8.72 -0.80
CA THR A 125 0.18 8.61 -1.60
C THR A 125 1.19 9.71 -1.27
N ILE A 126 2.49 9.39 -1.40
CA ILE A 126 3.58 10.37 -1.26
C ILE A 126 3.59 11.40 -2.39
N TYR A 127 3.00 11.08 -3.55
CA TYR A 127 3.05 11.93 -4.74
C TYR A 127 2.07 13.10 -4.73
N ARG A 128 1.02 13.05 -3.91
CA ARG A 128 0.14 14.19 -3.67
C ARG A 128 0.49 14.84 -2.34
N ASN A 129 0.69 16.15 -2.38
CA ASN A 129 0.96 16.94 -1.19
C ASN A 129 0.11 18.19 -1.26
N TYR A 130 -0.35 18.71 -0.14
CA TYR A 130 -1.27 19.85 -0.14
C TYR A 130 -1.04 20.78 1.06
N CYS A 131 -1.33 22.05 0.85
CA CYS A 131 -1.36 23.04 1.94
C CYS A 131 -2.53 22.73 2.91
N THR A 132 -2.24 22.66 4.19
CA THR A 132 -3.26 22.43 5.24
C THR A 132 -4.34 23.51 5.31
N VAL A 133 -4.07 24.71 4.79
CA VAL A 133 -4.99 25.87 4.83
C VAL A 133 -5.72 26.06 3.51
N CYS A 134 -5.03 26.30 2.39
CA CYS A 134 -5.65 26.63 1.12
C CYS A 134 -5.87 25.43 0.18
N LYS A 135 -5.46 24.24 0.58
CA LYS A 135 -5.57 22.99 -0.18
C LYS A 135 -4.84 22.96 -1.52
N ARG A 136 -4.03 23.97 -1.82
CA ARG A 136 -3.21 23.98 -3.04
C ARG A 136 -2.26 22.78 -3.03
N GLU A 137 -2.20 22.10 -4.16
CA GLU A 137 -1.35 20.94 -4.35
C GLU A 137 0.11 21.33 -4.62
N TYR A 138 1.01 20.43 -4.22
CA TYR A 138 2.45 20.54 -4.38
C TYR A 138 3.02 19.17 -4.81
N PRO A 139 4.05 19.15 -5.67
CA PRO A 139 4.70 17.91 -6.05
C PRO A 139 5.50 17.32 -4.87
N VAL A 140 5.84 16.03 -4.96
CA VAL A 140 6.58 15.32 -3.90
C VAL A 140 7.95 15.96 -3.65
N GLU A 141 8.60 16.48 -4.68
CA GLU A 141 9.91 17.14 -4.60
C GLU A 141 9.88 18.36 -3.68
N TYR A 142 8.74 19.04 -3.58
CA TYR A 142 8.59 20.18 -2.67
C TYR A 142 8.74 19.78 -1.20
N VAL A 143 8.25 18.62 -0.82
CA VAL A 143 8.40 18.08 0.53
C VAL A 143 9.73 17.36 0.70
N LYS A 144 10.14 16.56 -0.30
CA LYS A 144 11.38 15.77 -0.27
C LYS A 144 12.62 16.66 -0.13
N ASN A 145 12.69 17.74 -0.91
CA ASN A 145 13.87 18.62 -0.98
C ASN A 145 13.85 19.79 0.00
N ASN A 146 12.92 19.80 0.95
CA ASN A 146 12.83 20.84 1.97
C ASN A 146 13.60 20.44 3.23
N ASP A 147 14.50 21.30 3.73
CA ASP A 147 15.33 21.01 4.91
C ASP A 147 14.60 21.22 6.26
N GLY A 148 13.36 21.67 6.24
CA GLY A 148 12.59 21.98 7.43
C GLY A 148 11.13 21.59 7.31
N ILE A 149 10.26 22.43 7.87
CA ILE A 149 8.81 22.28 7.72
C ILE A 149 8.39 22.92 6.40
N PRO A 150 7.88 22.16 5.41
CA PRO A 150 7.45 22.71 4.15
C PRO A 150 6.30 23.73 4.35
N LYS A 151 6.49 24.97 3.95
CA LYS A 151 5.50 26.05 4.11
C LYS A 151 4.82 26.37 2.78
N CYS A 152 3.54 26.70 2.85
CA CYS A 152 2.82 27.16 1.66
C CYS A 152 3.35 28.52 1.20
N GLN A 153 3.73 28.61 -0.06
CA GLN A 153 4.26 29.84 -0.67
C GLN A 153 3.18 30.90 -0.92
N TYR A 154 1.90 30.53 -0.84
CA TYR A 154 0.77 31.38 -1.23
C TYR A 154 -0.07 31.90 -0.05
N CYS A 155 -0.07 31.19 1.08
CA CYS A 155 -0.91 31.56 2.21
C CYS A 155 -0.33 32.68 3.08
N ASN A 156 0.98 32.88 3.06
CA ASN A 156 1.72 33.81 3.95
C ASN A 156 1.32 33.68 5.44
N LEU A 157 1.01 32.43 5.87
CA LEU A 157 0.64 32.10 7.23
C LEU A 157 1.62 31.07 7.81
N THR A 158 2.09 31.29 9.02
CA THR A 158 3.03 30.38 9.69
C THR A 158 2.48 28.96 9.87
N ARG A 159 1.16 28.82 10.02
CA ARG A 159 0.42 27.54 10.14
C ARG A 159 0.16 26.83 8.81
N ALA A 160 0.40 27.50 7.68
CA ALA A 160 0.16 26.93 6.36
C ALA A 160 1.29 25.98 5.95
N ILE A 161 1.20 24.76 6.45
CA ILE A 161 2.16 23.67 6.20
C ILE A 161 1.73 22.91 4.95
N VAL A 162 2.68 22.51 4.10
CA VAL A 162 2.46 21.57 3.01
C VAL A 162 2.75 20.18 3.55
N ARG A 163 1.71 19.34 3.63
CA ARG A 163 1.83 17.96 4.11
C ARG A 163 1.56 16.96 2.99
N PRO A 164 2.13 15.74 3.08
CA PRO A 164 1.78 14.65 2.19
C PRO A 164 0.31 14.22 2.38
N ASP A 165 -0.32 13.79 1.29
CA ASP A 165 -1.65 13.17 1.29
C ASP A 165 -1.54 11.68 1.67
N VAL A 166 -1.00 11.46 2.87
CA VAL A 166 -0.80 10.14 3.47
C VAL A 166 -1.63 10.07 4.73
N THR A 167 -2.38 8.98 4.90
CA THR A 167 -3.18 8.72 6.10
C THR A 167 -2.25 8.34 7.24
N LEU A 168 -2.20 9.17 8.27
CA LEU A 168 -1.47 8.91 9.49
C LEU A 168 -2.31 8.08 10.46
N TYR A 169 -1.67 7.42 11.42
CA TYR A 169 -2.40 6.87 12.56
C TYR A 169 -3.26 7.98 13.20
N GLU A 170 -4.43 7.62 13.72
CA GLU A 170 -5.45 8.55 14.28
C GLU A 170 -6.25 9.32 13.19
N GLU A 171 -5.93 9.19 11.91
CA GLU A 171 -6.69 9.80 10.82
C GLU A 171 -7.67 8.80 10.18
N GLN A 172 -8.72 9.33 9.59
CA GLN A 172 -9.64 8.54 8.78
C GLN A 172 -9.03 8.24 7.40
N LEU A 173 -9.40 7.12 6.81
CA LEU A 173 -9.03 6.80 5.44
C LEU A 173 -9.58 7.86 4.45
N PRO A 174 -8.98 8.00 3.26
CA PRO A 174 -9.47 8.92 2.24
C PRO A 174 -10.96 8.68 1.94
N THR A 175 -11.72 9.76 1.88
CA THR A 175 -13.17 9.70 1.65
C THR A 175 -13.52 8.89 0.41
N GLY A 176 -14.41 7.90 0.56
CA GLY A 176 -14.88 7.03 -0.52
C GLY A 176 -13.88 5.94 -0.96
N ALA A 177 -12.62 5.94 -0.46
CA ALA A 177 -11.65 4.90 -0.82
C ALA A 177 -12.09 3.52 -0.32
N MET A 178 -12.58 3.45 0.92
CA MET A 178 -13.06 2.22 1.52
C MET A 178 -14.34 1.73 0.83
N ASP A 179 -15.30 2.62 0.55
CA ASP A 179 -16.56 2.26 -0.14
C ASP A 179 -16.28 1.70 -1.53
N LYS A 180 -15.38 2.34 -2.28
CA LYS A 180 -14.94 1.87 -3.59
C LYS A 180 -14.24 0.52 -3.50
N ALA A 181 -13.40 0.32 -2.49
CA ALA A 181 -12.72 -0.97 -2.28
C ALA A 181 -13.73 -2.09 -1.98
N VAL A 182 -14.71 -1.84 -1.10
CA VAL A 182 -15.81 -2.78 -0.78
C VAL A 182 -16.59 -3.12 -2.03
N GLU A 183 -16.94 -2.14 -2.88
CA GLU A 183 -17.66 -2.36 -4.13
C GLU A 183 -16.90 -3.35 -5.04
N TYR A 184 -15.60 -3.15 -5.26
CA TYR A 184 -14.81 -4.07 -6.07
C TYR A 184 -14.69 -5.46 -5.45
N VAL A 185 -14.44 -5.55 -4.15
CA VAL A 185 -14.28 -6.82 -3.43
C VAL A 185 -15.57 -7.64 -3.45
N SER A 186 -16.73 -7.00 -3.21
CA SER A 186 -18.03 -7.69 -3.20
C SER A 186 -18.46 -8.23 -4.57
N GLN A 187 -17.95 -7.66 -5.66
CA GLN A 187 -18.22 -8.08 -7.03
C GLN A 187 -17.18 -9.06 -7.59
N ALA A 188 -16.07 -9.29 -6.86
CA ALA A 188 -14.98 -10.12 -7.33
C ALA A 188 -15.34 -11.61 -7.32
N ASP A 189 -14.95 -12.34 -8.35
CA ASP A 189 -14.97 -13.79 -8.37
C ASP A 189 -13.71 -14.39 -7.74
N MET A 190 -12.62 -13.59 -7.63
CA MET A 190 -11.37 -13.94 -6.97
C MET A 190 -10.78 -12.74 -6.24
N LEU A 191 -10.42 -12.93 -4.96
CA LEU A 191 -9.67 -11.96 -4.17
C LEU A 191 -8.28 -12.51 -3.87
N ILE A 192 -7.24 -11.82 -4.35
CA ILE A 192 -5.84 -12.14 -4.04
C ILE A 192 -5.34 -11.16 -2.99
N ILE A 193 -5.01 -11.67 -1.81
CA ILE A 193 -4.42 -10.90 -0.71
C ILE A 193 -2.93 -11.22 -0.64
N ALA A 194 -2.08 -10.20 -0.67
CA ALA A 194 -0.64 -10.44 -0.68
C ALA A 194 0.17 -9.37 0.07
N GLY A 195 1.26 -9.81 0.71
CA GLY A 195 2.22 -8.91 1.36
C GLY A 195 1.65 -8.06 2.49
N THR A 196 0.62 -8.56 3.17
CA THR A 196 0.00 -7.88 4.33
C THR A 196 -0.25 -8.86 5.46
N SER A 197 -0.12 -8.40 6.70
CA SER A 197 -0.49 -9.18 7.90
C SER A 197 -1.99 -9.12 8.22
N LEU A 198 -2.78 -8.29 7.50
CA LEU A 198 -4.18 -7.99 7.81
C LEU A 198 -4.41 -7.43 9.23
N ALA A 199 -3.40 -6.80 9.83
CA ALA A 199 -3.46 -6.30 11.20
C ALA A 199 -3.92 -4.82 11.30
N VAL A 200 -4.05 -4.10 10.18
CA VAL A 200 -4.39 -2.67 10.17
C VAL A 200 -5.85 -2.48 9.79
N TYR A 201 -6.64 -2.04 10.76
CA TYR A 201 -8.03 -1.66 10.56
C TYR A 201 -8.18 -0.18 10.17
N PRO A 202 -9.21 0.20 9.35
CA PRO A 202 -10.29 -0.65 8.85
C PRO A 202 -9.93 -1.46 7.59
N ALA A 203 -8.78 -1.26 6.95
CA ALA A 203 -8.40 -1.94 5.70
C ALA A 203 -8.48 -3.49 5.78
N ALA A 204 -8.16 -4.07 6.94
CA ALA A 204 -8.23 -5.52 7.15
C ALA A 204 -9.66 -6.10 7.05
N SER A 205 -10.70 -5.28 7.28
CA SER A 205 -12.09 -5.74 7.20
C SER A 205 -12.61 -5.89 5.76
N LEU A 206 -11.85 -5.48 4.73
CA LEU A 206 -12.24 -5.67 3.33
C LEU A 206 -12.50 -7.14 2.98
N ILE A 207 -11.78 -8.06 3.61
CA ILE A 207 -11.97 -9.51 3.39
C ILE A 207 -13.40 -9.96 3.75
N ASP A 208 -14.05 -9.29 4.70
CA ASP A 208 -15.39 -9.63 5.17
C ASP A 208 -16.48 -9.31 4.12
N SER A 209 -16.13 -8.52 3.09
CA SER A 209 -17.02 -8.15 1.97
C SER A 209 -16.86 -9.08 0.78
N PHE A 210 -15.95 -10.05 0.83
CA PHE A 210 -15.73 -10.99 -0.27
C PHE A 210 -16.70 -12.18 -0.18
N GLU A 211 -17.47 -12.39 -1.26
CA GLU A 211 -18.43 -13.51 -1.39
C GLU A 211 -18.14 -14.33 -2.68
N GLY A 212 -16.99 -14.10 -3.32
CA GLY A 212 -16.63 -14.75 -4.57
C GLY A 212 -16.15 -16.20 -4.42
N LYS A 213 -15.67 -16.76 -5.53
CA LYS A 213 -15.34 -18.19 -5.64
C LYS A 213 -14.00 -18.54 -4.98
N TYR A 214 -12.97 -17.67 -5.13
CA TYR A 214 -11.61 -17.98 -4.69
C TYR A 214 -11.00 -16.87 -3.85
N LEU A 215 -10.71 -17.19 -2.60
CA LEU A 215 -9.89 -16.37 -1.72
C LEU A 215 -8.46 -16.91 -1.70
N VAL A 216 -7.51 -16.16 -2.23
CA VAL A 216 -6.10 -16.54 -2.29
C VAL A 216 -5.27 -15.64 -1.39
N VAL A 217 -4.40 -16.25 -0.58
CA VAL A 217 -3.47 -15.50 0.28
C VAL A 217 -2.03 -15.88 -0.08
N ILE A 218 -1.20 -14.88 -0.39
CA ILE A 218 0.23 -15.04 -0.71
C ILE A 218 1.04 -14.20 0.27
N ASN A 219 1.72 -14.82 1.23
CA ASN A 219 2.48 -14.08 2.23
C ASN A 219 3.63 -14.90 2.80
N LYS A 220 4.70 -14.24 3.27
CA LYS A 220 5.73 -14.87 4.10
C LYS A 220 5.28 -14.84 5.55
N GLY A 221 5.09 -16.01 6.15
CA GLY A 221 4.61 -16.15 7.52
C GLY A 221 3.08 -16.08 7.64
N LYS A 222 2.59 -16.26 8.87
CA LYS A 222 1.16 -16.30 9.16
C LYS A 222 0.48 -14.97 8.91
N VAL A 223 -0.75 -15.06 8.42
CA VAL A 223 -1.67 -13.93 8.25
C VAL A 223 -2.88 -14.20 9.17
N ASP A 224 -3.36 -13.16 9.85
CA ASP A 224 -4.63 -13.28 10.56
C ASP A 224 -5.71 -13.65 9.54
N ARG A 225 -6.41 -14.78 9.75
CA ARG A 225 -7.43 -15.32 8.82
C ARG A 225 -6.93 -16.14 7.61
N ASP A 226 -5.67 -16.62 7.60
CA ASP A 226 -5.16 -17.52 6.56
C ASP A 226 -5.97 -18.84 6.45
N THR A 227 -6.65 -19.23 7.54
CA THR A 227 -7.48 -20.43 7.62
C THR A 227 -8.75 -20.40 6.77
N PHE A 228 -9.15 -19.25 6.26
CA PHE A 228 -10.32 -19.09 5.38
C PHE A 228 -9.97 -19.08 3.90
N ALA A 229 -8.68 -19.09 3.55
CA ALA A 229 -8.23 -19.06 2.17
C ALA A 229 -8.44 -20.41 1.47
N ASP A 230 -8.99 -20.40 0.25
CA ASP A 230 -9.05 -21.56 -0.63
C ASP A 230 -7.65 -21.99 -1.05
N LEU A 231 -6.75 -21.01 -1.24
CA LEU A 231 -5.35 -21.26 -1.53
C LEU A 231 -4.45 -20.34 -0.69
N TYR A 232 -3.63 -20.92 0.18
CA TYR A 232 -2.59 -20.20 0.93
C TYR A 232 -1.21 -20.57 0.41
N ILE A 233 -0.45 -19.59 -0.09
CA ILE A 233 0.94 -19.76 -0.54
C ILE A 233 1.86 -19.06 0.45
N ASN A 234 2.49 -19.84 1.33
CA ASN A 234 3.54 -19.33 2.21
C ASN A 234 4.87 -19.31 1.45
N GLY A 235 5.22 -18.14 0.90
CA GLY A 235 6.43 -18.04 0.07
C GLY A 235 6.73 -16.65 -0.43
N ASP A 236 7.76 -16.57 -1.25
CA ASP A 236 8.16 -15.33 -1.91
C ASP A 236 7.15 -14.97 -3.01
N MET A 237 6.51 -13.83 -2.87
CA MET A 237 5.53 -13.34 -3.82
C MET A 237 6.12 -13.15 -5.22
N THR A 238 7.37 -12.71 -5.32
CA THR A 238 8.02 -12.52 -6.62
C THR A 238 8.20 -13.82 -7.37
N GLU A 239 8.51 -14.91 -6.66
CA GLU A 239 8.57 -16.25 -7.24
C GLU A 239 7.20 -16.72 -7.72
N VAL A 240 6.14 -16.43 -6.94
CA VAL A 240 4.76 -16.76 -7.34
C VAL A 240 4.40 -16.04 -8.63
N PHE A 241 4.50 -14.71 -8.65
CA PHE A 241 4.10 -13.89 -9.81
C PHE A 241 4.99 -14.12 -11.04
N LYS A 242 6.28 -14.44 -10.86
CA LYS A 242 7.20 -14.79 -11.96
C LYS A 242 6.75 -16.03 -12.74
N ASN A 243 6.14 -16.99 -12.05
CA ASN A 243 5.68 -18.25 -12.64
C ASN A 243 4.29 -18.15 -13.30
N LEU A 244 3.56 -17.03 -13.14
CA LEU A 244 2.28 -16.84 -13.77
C LEU A 244 2.42 -16.56 -15.27
N GLN A 245 1.63 -17.28 -16.05
CA GLN A 245 1.44 -17.07 -17.49
C GLN A 245 0.18 -16.20 -17.69
N ILE A 246 0.36 -14.99 -18.19
CA ILE A 246 -0.71 -14.02 -18.36
C ILE A 246 -0.90 -13.67 -19.85
#